data_a06e27ac09fdfbd069d33940680aa59d
#
_entry.id   a06e27ac09fdfbd069d33940680aa59d
#
_cell.length_a   1.000
_cell.length_b   1.000
_cell.length_c   1.000
_cell.angle_alpha   90.00
_cell.angle_beta   90.00
_cell.angle_gamma   90.00
#
_symmetry.space_group_name_H-M   'P 1'
#
loop_
_entity.id
_entity.type
_entity.pdbx_description
1 polymer ?
#
loop_
_entity_poly.entity_id
_entity_poly.type
_entity_poly.pdbx_seq_one_letter_code
_entity_poly.pdbx_strand_id
1 'polypeptide(L)'
;MTRQRSTRRGAWRALRTIVLLGVGLAVVTVGGPVVYQRAMSAGLMYRVDNAPVRDVALVLGAGVEPSGRPSPYLAARLDLGLALLQAGKVRAILVSGDNGERFYNEPDAMRRYLVAKGAPADKVIADYAGFDTYASCMRADRIFGTTSVIVVTQTYHLARAVATCRALGLDAVGVGDDTVRALSVDTWRWGQLREVAAAVKMAGDLIGRRQPLLGPRETSLDAALGR
;
A
#
# COMPACT_ATOMS: atom_id res chain seq x y z
N MET A 1 1.39 14.12 -62.25
CA MET A 1 2.18 13.59 -61.11
C MET A 1 2.01 14.34 -59.78
N THR A 2 1.26 15.42 -59.71
CA THR A 2 1.09 16.28 -58.51
C THR A 2 0.08 15.79 -57.48
N ARG A 3 -0.95 15.02 -57.86
CA ARG A 3 -2.04 14.57 -56.98
C ARG A 3 -1.61 13.50 -55.92
N GLN A 4 -0.61 12.69 -56.25
CA GLN A 4 -0.13 11.60 -55.39
C GLN A 4 0.77 12.07 -54.22
N ARG A 5 1.40 13.26 -54.35
CA ARG A 5 2.24 13.86 -53.31
C ARG A 5 1.40 14.53 -52.21
N SER A 6 0.20 15.05 -52.53
CA SER A 6 -0.67 15.72 -51.56
C SER A 6 -1.34 14.72 -50.58
N THR A 7 -1.74 13.55 -51.10
CA THR A 7 -2.36 12.49 -50.28
C THR A 7 -1.36 11.86 -49.29
N ARG A 8 -0.09 11.69 -49.70
CA ARG A 8 0.96 11.19 -48.77
C ARG A 8 1.25 12.17 -47.65
N ARG A 9 1.30 13.48 -47.91
CA ARG A 9 1.50 14.51 -46.86
C ARG A 9 0.34 14.55 -45.88
N GLY A 10 -0.90 14.38 -46.33
CA GLY A 10 -2.09 14.28 -45.47
C GLY A 10 -2.04 13.06 -44.59
N ALA A 11 -1.71 11.89 -45.14
CA ALA A 11 -1.58 10.64 -44.37
C ALA A 11 -0.48 10.72 -43.27
N TRP A 12 0.67 11.31 -43.60
CA TRP A 12 1.75 11.53 -42.64
C TRP A 12 1.36 12.48 -41.49
N ARG A 13 0.59 13.55 -41.79
CA ARG A 13 0.09 14.47 -40.76
C ARG A 13 -0.91 13.76 -39.84
N ALA A 14 -1.85 13.01 -40.42
CA ALA A 14 -2.82 12.23 -39.64
C ALA A 14 -2.13 11.20 -38.73
N LEU A 15 -1.15 10.44 -39.28
CA LEU A 15 -0.38 9.47 -38.49
C LEU A 15 0.36 10.14 -37.32
N ARG A 16 1.05 11.27 -37.62
CA ARG A 16 1.75 12.03 -36.57
C ARG A 16 0.80 12.51 -35.47
N THR A 17 -0.39 12.99 -35.83
CA THR A 17 -1.40 13.42 -34.85
C THR A 17 -1.87 12.25 -34.01
N ILE A 18 -2.17 11.10 -34.61
CA ILE A 18 -2.57 9.89 -33.91
C ILE A 18 -1.49 9.42 -32.90
N VAL A 19 -0.22 9.41 -33.38
CA VAL A 19 0.91 9.05 -32.50
C VAL A 19 1.05 10.03 -31.34
N LEU A 20 0.97 11.34 -31.58
CA LEU A 20 1.05 12.35 -30.52
C LEU A 20 -0.09 12.23 -29.51
N LEU A 21 -1.31 11.99 -29.98
CA LEU A 21 -2.47 11.74 -29.11
C LEU A 21 -2.29 10.46 -28.29
N GLY A 22 -1.80 9.38 -28.92
CA GLY A 22 -1.51 8.13 -28.23
C GLY A 22 -0.43 8.27 -27.17
N VAL A 23 0.65 8.99 -27.47
CA VAL A 23 1.72 9.31 -26.50
C VAL A 23 1.17 10.19 -25.38
N GLY A 24 0.40 11.23 -25.69
CA GLY A 24 -0.24 12.08 -24.69
C GLY A 24 -1.15 11.30 -23.76
N LEU A 25 -1.98 10.41 -24.30
CA LEU A 25 -2.84 9.54 -23.51
C LEU A 25 -2.01 8.60 -22.61
N ALA A 26 -0.96 7.98 -23.12
CA ALA A 26 -0.07 7.12 -22.33
C ALA A 26 0.61 7.89 -21.19
N VAL A 27 1.07 9.12 -21.43
CA VAL A 27 1.66 9.97 -20.39
C VAL A 27 0.64 10.29 -19.29
N VAL A 28 -0.59 10.60 -19.65
CA VAL A 28 -1.64 10.92 -18.68
C VAL A 28 -2.07 9.67 -17.91
N THR A 29 -2.27 8.53 -18.56
CA THR A 29 -2.78 7.30 -17.93
C THR A 29 -1.73 6.59 -17.07
N VAL A 30 -0.45 6.72 -17.39
CA VAL A 30 0.64 6.08 -16.63
C VAL A 30 1.35 7.10 -15.74
N GLY A 31 1.71 8.26 -16.28
CA GLY A 31 2.43 9.30 -15.54
C GLY A 31 1.55 10.00 -14.49
N GLY A 32 0.29 10.27 -14.83
CA GLY A 32 -0.66 10.93 -13.92
C GLY A 32 -0.79 10.25 -12.56
N PRO A 33 -1.08 8.94 -12.49
CA PRO A 33 -1.13 8.20 -11.21
C PRO A 33 0.18 8.23 -10.41
N VAL A 34 1.33 8.18 -11.09
CA VAL A 34 2.65 8.26 -10.43
C VAL A 34 2.88 9.65 -9.83
N VAL A 35 2.51 10.71 -10.55
CA VAL A 35 2.60 12.09 -10.04
C VAL A 35 1.62 12.28 -8.89
N TYR A 36 0.38 11.82 -9.04
CA TYR A 36 -0.65 11.89 -8.00
C TYR A 36 -0.21 11.26 -6.67
N GLN A 37 0.28 10.01 -6.70
CA GLN A 37 0.71 9.35 -5.47
C GLN A 37 1.87 10.09 -4.78
N ARG A 38 2.82 10.63 -5.55
CA ARG A 38 3.95 11.42 -5.01
C ARG A 38 3.48 12.73 -4.38
N ALA A 39 2.56 13.43 -5.04
CA ALA A 39 1.99 14.68 -4.52
C ALA A 39 1.19 14.44 -3.23
N MET A 40 0.35 13.40 -3.20
CA MET A 40 -0.49 13.05 -2.04
C MET A 40 0.30 12.52 -0.84
N SER A 41 1.52 12.03 -1.05
CA SER A 41 2.40 11.51 0.01
C SER A 41 3.57 12.44 0.36
N ALA A 42 3.70 13.59 -0.32
CA ALA A 42 4.79 14.52 -0.10
C ALA A 42 4.80 15.06 1.34
N GLY A 43 5.94 14.98 2.01
CA GLY A 43 6.10 15.42 3.41
C GLY A 43 5.41 14.51 4.45
N LEU A 44 4.88 13.35 4.04
CA LEU A 44 4.14 12.43 4.92
C LEU A 44 4.89 11.11 5.18
N MET A 45 6.17 11.04 4.83
CA MET A 45 7.03 9.88 5.07
C MET A 45 8.01 10.20 6.18
N TYR A 46 8.06 9.32 7.18
CA TYR A 46 8.79 9.54 8.43
C TYR A 46 9.67 8.33 8.76
N ARG A 47 10.53 8.51 9.74
CA ARG A 47 11.19 7.43 10.49
C ARG A 47 10.41 7.22 11.80
N VAL A 48 10.69 6.12 12.50
CA VAL A 48 10.01 5.80 13.77
C VAL A 48 10.17 6.92 14.81
N ASP A 49 11.37 7.48 14.91
CA ASP A 49 11.72 8.52 15.90
C ASP A 49 10.94 9.83 15.74
N ASN A 50 10.73 10.26 14.48
CA ASN A 50 10.10 11.54 14.16
C ASN A 50 8.67 11.41 13.60
N ALA A 51 8.11 10.20 13.55
CA ALA A 51 6.73 9.99 13.11
C ALA A 51 5.74 10.70 14.06
N PRO A 52 4.72 11.39 13.53
CA PRO A 52 3.64 11.93 14.34
C PRO A 52 2.83 10.78 14.97
N VAL A 53 2.24 11.05 16.13
CA VAL A 53 1.37 10.08 16.81
C VAL A 53 0.11 9.84 15.98
N ARG A 54 -0.28 8.57 15.84
CA ARG A 54 -1.53 8.11 15.22
C ARG A 54 -2.15 7.01 16.09
N ASP A 55 -3.41 6.67 15.85
CA ASP A 55 -4.06 5.60 16.62
C ASP A 55 -3.43 4.24 16.36
N VAL A 56 -3.13 3.93 15.10
CA VAL A 56 -2.83 2.58 14.64
C VAL A 56 -1.64 2.54 13.68
N ALA A 57 -0.77 1.54 13.82
CA ALA A 57 0.14 1.13 12.75
C ALA A 57 -0.60 0.14 11.84
N LEU A 58 -0.89 0.55 10.59
CA LEU A 58 -1.43 -0.34 9.56
C LEU A 58 -0.26 -1.02 8.84
N VAL A 59 0.03 -2.27 9.23
CA VAL A 59 1.13 -3.06 8.64
C VAL A 59 0.58 -3.88 7.48
N LEU A 60 1.08 -3.59 6.27
CA LEU A 60 0.64 -4.27 5.05
C LEU A 60 1.39 -5.60 4.85
N GLY A 61 0.70 -6.62 4.36
CA GLY A 61 1.25 -7.93 4.03
C GLY A 61 2.34 -7.89 2.95
N ALA A 62 3.27 -8.86 3.00
CA ALA A 62 4.38 -9.03 2.06
C ALA A 62 4.79 -10.50 1.86
N GLY A 63 3.92 -11.41 2.25
CA GLY A 63 4.08 -12.84 2.03
C GLY A 63 4.66 -13.61 3.22
N VAL A 64 4.27 -14.87 3.28
CA VAL A 64 4.69 -15.86 4.26
C VAL A 64 5.47 -16.96 3.54
N GLU A 65 6.54 -17.44 4.15
CA GLU A 65 7.32 -18.57 3.66
C GLU A 65 6.55 -19.89 3.79
N PRO A 66 6.91 -20.95 3.05
CA PRO A 66 6.30 -22.28 3.23
C PRO A 66 6.40 -22.84 4.65
N SER A 67 7.37 -22.35 5.44
CA SER A 67 7.52 -22.66 6.87
C SER A 67 6.43 -22.06 7.77
N GLY A 68 5.56 -21.19 7.24
CA GLY A 68 4.57 -20.41 8.00
C GLY A 68 5.16 -19.19 8.72
N ARG A 69 6.44 -18.86 8.49
CA ARG A 69 7.09 -17.66 9.02
C ARG A 69 6.91 -16.49 8.08
N PRO A 70 6.84 -15.24 8.59
CA PRO A 70 6.90 -14.06 7.75
C PRO A 70 8.14 -14.07 6.84
N SER A 71 7.97 -13.69 5.57
CA SER A 71 9.11 -13.45 4.69
C SER A 71 10.03 -12.37 5.28
N PRO A 72 11.30 -12.27 4.88
CA PRO A 72 12.18 -11.18 5.35
C PRO A 72 11.59 -9.80 5.13
N TYR A 73 10.88 -9.57 4.01
CA TYR A 73 10.19 -8.31 3.73
C TYR A 73 9.05 -8.06 4.70
N LEU A 74 8.27 -9.09 5.02
CA LEU A 74 7.17 -8.98 5.99
C LEU A 74 7.72 -8.79 7.40
N ALA A 75 8.74 -9.53 7.80
CA ALA A 75 9.37 -9.41 9.11
C ALA A 75 9.88 -7.99 9.38
N ALA A 76 10.54 -7.37 8.40
CA ALA A 76 11.02 -5.98 8.52
C ALA A 76 9.87 -4.97 8.71
N ARG A 77 8.71 -5.15 8.03
CA ARG A 77 7.51 -4.32 8.29
C ARG A 77 6.98 -4.52 9.71
N LEU A 78 6.92 -5.77 10.16
CA LEU A 78 6.44 -6.09 11.51
C LEU A 78 7.35 -5.50 12.59
N ASP A 79 8.66 -5.55 12.39
CA ASP A 79 9.63 -4.95 13.31
C ASP A 79 9.46 -3.42 13.39
N LEU A 80 9.19 -2.73 12.27
CA LEU A 80 8.85 -1.30 12.27
C LEU A 80 7.53 -1.03 13.00
N GLY A 81 6.49 -1.86 12.78
CA GLY A 81 5.21 -1.75 13.48
C GLY A 81 5.37 -1.89 15.00
N LEU A 82 6.18 -2.86 15.43
CA LEU A 82 6.52 -3.05 16.84
C LEU A 82 7.29 -1.87 17.42
N ALA A 83 8.28 -1.36 16.69
CA ALA A 83 9.05 -0.20 17.11
C ALA A 83 8.17 1.06 17.27
N LEU A 84 7.19 1.27 16.39
CA LEU A 84 6.21 2.36 16.51
C LEU A 84 5.34 2.21 17.78
N LEU A 85 4.89 0.99 18.09
CA LEU A 85 4.12 0.71 19.31
C LEU A 85 4.98 0.96 20.57
N GLN A 86 6.20 0.46 20.60
CA GLN A 86 7.14 0.63 21.72
C GLN A 86 7.56 2.10 21.94
N ALA A 87 7.67 2.86 20.85
CA ALA A 87 7.96 4.30 20.90
C ALA A 87 6.73 5.16 21.27
N GLY A 88 5.56 4.56 21.52
CA GLY A 88 4.33 5.28 21.82
C GLY A 88 3.79 6.11 20.65
N LYS A 89 4.22 5.81 19.43
CA LYS A 89 3.75 6.50 18.22
C LYS A 89 2.39 5.99 17.76
N VAL A 90 2.02 4.78 18.18
CA VAL A 90 0.69 4.18 17.95
C VAL A 90 0.23 3.46 19.24
N ARG A 91 -1.08 3.23 19.34
CA ARG A 91 -1.72 2.55 20.47
C ARG A 91 -2.02 1.09 20.17
N ALA A 92 -2.10 0.70 18.89
CA ALA A 92 -2.34 -0.65 18.45
C ALA A 92 -1.69 -0.89 17.06
N ILE A 93 -1.53 -2.16 16.67
CA ILE A 93 -1.07 -2.60 15.38
C ILE A 93 -2.22 -3.35 14.70
N LEU A 94 -2.61 -2.89 13.50
CA LEU A 94 -3.53 -3.61 12.61
C LEU A 94 -2.69 -4.27 11.52
N VAL A 95 -2.55 -5.59 11.57
CA VAL A 95 -1.87 -6.37 10.53
C VAL A 95 -2.90 -6.75 9.47
N SER A 96 -2.68 -6.33 8.23
CA SER A 96 -3.63 -6.54 7.12
C SER A 96 -2.96 -7.32 6.01
N GLY A 97 -3.46 -8.52 5.77
CA GLY A 97 -2.87 -9.47 4.82
C GLY A 97 -3.90 -10.39 4.18
N ASP A 98 -3.38 -11.29 3.34
CA ASP A 98 -4.17 -12.25 2.58
C ASP A 98 -4.44 -13.53 3.38
N ASN A 99 -5.68 -14.00 3.34
CA ASN A 99 -6.15 -15.29 3.86
C ASN A 99 -7.08 -15.97 2.84
N GLY A 100 -6.90 -15.70 1.55
CA GLY A 100 -7.79 -16.19 0.47
C GLY A 100 -7.55 -17.64 0.07
N GLU A 101 -6.43 -18.25 0.45
CA GLU A 101 -6.11 -19.64 0.12
C GLU A 101 -6.16 -20.55 1.36
N ARG A 102 -6.61 -21.80 1.17
CA ARG A 102 -6.91 -22.76 2.24
C ARG A 102 -5.79 -23.00 3.25
N PHE A 103 -4.53 -22.85 2.82
CA PHE A 103 -3.35 -23.09 3.66
C PHE A 103 -2.45 -21.85 3.80
N TYR A 104 -2.95 -20.68 3.42
CA TYR A 104 -2.23 -19.41 3.50
C TYR A 104 -2.97 -18.45 4.42
N ASN A 105 -2.37 -18.15 5.56
CA ASN A 105 -2.91 -17.22 6.55
C ASN A 105 -1.82 -16.25 6.99
N GLU A 106 -1.67 -15.17 6.24
CA GLU A 106 -0.66 -14.15 6.51
C GLU A 106 -0.95 -13.37 7.81
N PRO A 107 -2.18 -12.90 8.09
CA PRO A 107 -2.46 -12.15 9.32
C PRO A 107 -2.14 -12.91 10.60
N ASP A 108 -2.41 -14.22 10.66
CA ASP A 108 -2.06 -15.03 11.83
C ASP A 108 -0.54 -15.18 11.98
N ALA A 109 0.20 -15.35 10.88
CA ALA A 109 1.65 -15.39 10.92
C ALA A 109 2.23 -14.06 11.43
N MET A 110 1.68 -12.94 10.96
CA MET A 110 2.05 -11.59 11.40
C MET A 110 1.80 -11.39 12.89
N ARG A 111 0.60 -11.78 13.36
CA ARG A 111 0.21 -11.67 14.77
C ARG A 111 1.11 -12.53 15.67
N ARG A 112 1.33 -13.81 15.31
CA ARG A 112 2.24 -14.70 16.06
C ARG A 112 3.65 -14.13 16.16
N TYR A 113 4.18 -13.60 15.08
CA TYR A 113 5.50 -12.99 15.05
C TYR A 113 5.62 -11.81 16.01
N LEU A 114 4.67 -10.88 15.99
CA LEU A 114 4.68 -9.70 16.86
C LEU A 114 4.56 -10.07 18.33
N VAL A 115 3.65 -10.99 18.67
CA VAL A 115 3.47 -11.47 20.04
C VAL A 115 4.72 -12.19 20.54
N ALA A 116 5.35 -13.03 19.70
CA ALA A 116 6.61 -13.69 20.06
C ALA A 116 7.77 -12.70 20.27
N LYS A 117 7.70 -11.51 19.66
CA LYS A 117 8.65 -10.40 19.86
C LYS A 117 8.26 -9.45 21.00
N GLY A 118 7.23 -9.76 21.77
CA GLY A 118 6.85 -9.03 22.98
C GLY A 118 5.77 -7.97 22.76
N ALA A 119 5.08 -7.93 21.62
CA ALA A 119 3.89 -7.10 21.50
C ALA A 119 2.76 -7.66 22.38
N PRO A 120 2.04 -6.82 23.15
CA PRO A 120 0.86 -7.26 23.88
C PRO A 120 -0.19 -7.82 22.90
N ALA A 121 -0.70 -9.01 23.17
CA ALA A 121 -1.58 -9.73 22.24
C ALA A 121 -2.91 -9.00 21.97
N ASP A 122 -3.39 -8.22 22.93
CA ASP A 122 -4.57 -7.35 22.85
C ASP A 122 -4.33 -6.07 22.03
N LYS A 123 -3.07 -5.75 21.71
CA LYS A 123 -2.70 -4.61 20.88
C LYS A 123 -2.40 -4.98 19.43
N VAL A 124 -2.48 -6.27 19.07
CA VAL A 124 -2.23 -6.76 17.69
C VAL A 124 -3.52 -7.35 17.13
N ILE A 125 -4.14 -6.60 16.23
CA ILE A 125 -5.41 -6.94 15.57
C ILE A 125 -5.12 -7.44 14.16
N ALA A 126 -5.82 -8.51 13.74
CA ALA A 126 -5.63 -9.15 12.45
C ALA A 126 -6.80 -8.84 11.49
N ASP A 127 -6.47 -8.32 10.31
CA ASP A 127 -7.38 -8.16 9.19
C ASP A 127 -7.10 -9.24 8.14
N TYR A 128 -8.07 -10.13 7.94
CA TYR A 128 -7.96 -11.34 7.10
C TYR A 128 -8.38 -11.12 5.63
N ALA A 129 -8.74 -9.91 5.23
CA ALA A 129 -9.17 -9.61 3.87
C ALA A 129 -8.47 -8.38 3.28
N GLY A 130 -7.25 -8.14 3.74
CA GLY A 130 -6.35 -7.12 3.18
C GLY A 130 -5.63 -7.61 1.92
N PHE A 131 -6.38 -8.04 0.89
CA PHE A 131 -5.85 -8.65 -0.34
C PHE A 131 -4.99 -7.68 -1.18
N ASP A 132 -5.18 -6.39 -1.01
CA ASP A 132 -4.34 -5.34 -1.60
C ASP A 132 -4.42 -4.04 -0.77
N THR A 133 -3.58 -3.07 -1.13
CA THR A 133 -3.48 -1.78 -0.42
C THR A 133 -4.81 -1.04 -0.32
N TYR A 134 -5.61 -1.05 -1.39
CA TYR A 134 -6.92 -0.39 -1.42
C TYR A 134 -7.88 -1.04 -0.42
N ALA A 135 -7.94 -2.37 -0.41
CA ALA A 135 -8.75 -3.13 0.54
C ALA A 135 -8.30 -2.87 1.98
N SER A 136 -6.99 -2.94 2.26
CA SER A 136 -6.45 -2.69 3.61
C SER A 136 -6.82 -1.31 4.14
N CYS A 137 -6.68 -0.25 3.31
CA CYS A 137 -7.04 1.12 3.71
C CYS A 137 -8.55 1.26 3.94
N MET A 138 -9.39 0.75 3.03
CA MET A 138 -10.85 0.85 3.17
C MET A 138 -11.35 0.06 4.37
N ARG A 139 -10.79 -1.11 4.64
CA ARG A 139 -11.16 -1.96 5.78
C ARG A 139 -10.71 -1.37 7.11
N ALA A 140 -9.55 -0.70 7.16
CA ALA A 140 -9.11 0.03 8.35
C ALA A 140 -10.18 1.03 8.83
N ASP A 141 -10.79 1.79 7.90
CA ASP A 141 -11.91 2.69 8.20
C ASP A 141 -13.22 1.91 8.45
N ARG A 142 -13.69 1.17 7.46
CA ARG A 142 -15.06 0.65 7.42
C ARG A 142 -15.31 -0.53 8.34
N ILE A 143 -14.30 -1.37 8.54
CA ILE A 143 -14.41 -2.59 9.35
C ILE A 143 -13.87 -2.34 10.76
N PHE A 144 -12.68 -1.73 10.86
CA PHE A 144 -12.00 -1.54 12.14
C PHE A 144 -12.22 -0.14 12.77
N GLY A 145 -12.87 0.78 12.05
CA GLY A 145 -13.28 2.09 12.57
C GLY A 145 -12.12 3.02 12.95
N THR A 146 -10.95 2.88 12.30
CA THR A 146 -9.86 3.83 12.49
C THR A 146 -9.67 4.71 11.26
N THR A 147 -9.50 6.01 11.52
CA THR A 147 -9.21 7.01 10.48
C THR A 147 -7.82 7.61 10.62
N SER A 148 -7.06 7.22 11.65
CA SER A 148 -5.76 7.79 12.00
C SER A 148 -4.70 6.68 12.00
N VAL A 149 -3.84 6.64 10.96
CA VAL A 149 -2.93 5.51 10.75
C VAL A 149 -1.51 5.94 10.38
N ILE A 150 -0.51 5.15 10.85
CA ILE A 150 0.82 5.08 10.26
C ILE A 150 0.87 3.84 9.37
N VAL A 151 0.94 4.02 8.06
CA VAL A 151 1.09 2.91 7.11
C VAL A 151 2.53 2.42 7.12
N VAL A 152 2.71 1.10 7.29
CA VAL A 152 4.02 0.46 7.35
C VAL A 152 4.19 -0.50 6.19
N THR A 153 5.20 -0.24 5.34
CA THR A 153 5.56 -1.06 4.18
C THR A 153 7.00 -0.77 3.73
N GLN A 154 7.49 -1.35 2.61
CA GLN A 154 8.78 -0.95 2.05
C GLN A 154 8.74 0.46 1.44
N THR A 155 9.88 1.17 1.46
CA THR A 155 9.99 2.57 1.01
C THR A 155 9.53 2.76 -0.44
N TYR A 156 9.78 1.81 -1.36
CA TYR A 156 9.35 1.92 -2.74
C TYR A 156 7.81 1.87 -2.92
N HIS A 157 7.11 1.23 -1.99
CA HIS A 157 5.65 1.09 -1.99
C HIS A 157 4.95 2.22 -1.20
N LEU A 158 5.68 2.91 -0.33
CA LEU A 158 5.12 3.79 0.71
C LEU A 158 4.30 4.95 0.13
N ALA A 159 4.80 5.59 -0.94
CA ALA A 159 4.11 6.70 -1.58
C ALA A 159 2.70 6.31 -2.04
N ARG A 160 2.57 5.16 -2.72
CA ARG A 160 1.27 4.66 -3.17
C ARG A 160 0.38 4.25 -2.02
N ALA A 161 0.91 3.60 -1.01
CA ALA A 161 0.13 3.16 0.15
C ALA A 161 -0.46 4.35 0.93
N VAL A 162 0.36 5.36 1.24
CA VAL A 162 -0.11 6.60 1.89
C VAL A 162 -1.12 7.33 1.03
N ALA A 163 -0.84 7.52 -0.27
CA ALA A 163 -1.77 8.19 -1.19
C ALA A 163 -3.12 7.46 -1.29
N THR A 164 -3.11 6.12 -1.33
CA THR A 164 -4.34 5.32 -1.35
C THR A 164 -5.17 5.52 -0.09
N CYS A 165 -4.56 5.39 1.10
CA CYS A 165 -5.26 5.55 2.37
C CYS A 165 -5.84 6.97 2.49
N ARG A 166 -5.07 8.01 2.12
CA ARG A 166 -5.54 9.40 2.15
C ARG A 166 -6.68 9.67 1.17
N ALA A 167 -6.60 9.12 -0.04
CA ALA A 167 -7.68 9.23 -1.02
C ALA A 167 -8.99 8.57 -0.55
N LEU A 168 -8.89 7.58 0.33
CA LEU A 168 -10.02 6.91 0.98
C LEU A 168 -10.49 7.60 2.28
N GLY A 169 -9.89 8.75 2.65
CA GLY A 169 -10.34 9.57 3.78
C GLY A 169 -9.58 9.37 5.10
N LEU A 170 -8.55 8.49 5.13
CA LEU A 170 -7.76 8.30 6.34
C LEU A 170 -6.73 9.44 6.53
N ASP A 171 -6.52 9.88 7.76
CA ASP A 171 -5.35 10.68 8.13
C ASP A 171 -4.13 9.75 8.23
N ALA A 172 -3.53 9.49 7.07
CA ALA A 172 -2.45 8.54 6.91
C ALA A 172 -1.11 9.24 6.70
N VAL A 173 -0.11 8.76 7.43
CA VAL A 173 1.31 9.02 7.21
C VAL A 173 2.03 7.69 7.03
N GLY A 174 3.31 7.70 6.64
CA GLY A 174 4.01 6.46 6.34
C GLY A 174 5.35 6.31 7.04
N VAL A 175 5.69 5.08 7.41
CA VAL A 175 7.04 4.67 7.83
C VAL A 175 7.46 3.47 6.96
N GLY A 176 8.59 3.62 6.27
CA GLY A 176 9.04 2.64 5.28
C GLY A 176 10.30 1.90 5.69
N ASP A 177 10.35 0.61 5.36
CA ASP A 177 11.55 -0.22 5.45
C ASP A 177 12.35 -0.20 4.15
N ASP A 178 13.67 -0.12 4.26
CA ASP A 178 14.64 -0.33 3.18
C ASP A 178 15.80 -1.26 3.59
N THR A 179 15.77 -1.81 4.80
CA THR A 179 16.85 -2.65 5.35
C THR A 179 17.01 -3.95 4.57
N VAL A 180 15.90 -4.51 4.05
CA VAL A 180 15.90 -5.75 3.25
C VAL A 180 16.36 -5.55 1.81
N ARG A 181 16.63 -4.32 1.38
CA ARG A 181 17.11 -4.03 0.02
C ARG A 181 18.39 -4.79 -0.31
N ALA A 182 19.30 -4.94 0.66
CA ALA A 182 20.57 -5.62 0.48
C ALA A 182 20.43 -7.16 0.34
N LEU A 183 19.30 -7.75 0.79
CA LEU A 183 19.08 -9.19 0.72
C LEU A 183 18.84 -9.67 -0.72
N SER A 184 18.19 -8.84 -1.55
CA SER A 184 17.96 -9.10 -2.98
C SER A 184 17.70 -7.79 -3.72
N VAL A 185 18.74 -7.29 -4.38
CA VAL A 185 18.64 -6.06 -5.19
C VAL A 185 17.68 -6.25 -6.37
N ASP A 186 17.62 -7.44 -6.95
CA ASP A 186 16.74 -7.72 -8.09
C ASP A 186 15.27 -7.76 -7.66
N THR A 187 14.96 -8.41 -6.53
CA THR A 187 13.59 -8.38 -5.96
C THR A 187 13.17 -6.95 -5.63
N TRP A 188 14.08 -6.14 -5.08
CA TRP A 188 13.81 -4.74 -4.80
C TRP A 188 13.52 -3.92 -6.06
N ARG A 189 14.37 -4.05 -7.10
CA ARG A 189 14.16 -3.38 -8.41
C ARG A 189 12.86 -3.81 -9.06
N TRP A 190 12.56 -5.12 -9.02
CA TRP A 190 11.28 -5.62 -9.52
C TRP A 190 10.10 -5.02 -8.78
N GLY A 191 10.19 -4.90 -7.45
CA GLY A 191 9.21 -4.17 -6.63
C GLY A 191 9.00 -2.75 -7.11
N GLN A 192 10.09 -1.99 -7.34
CA GLN A 192 10.02 -0.61 -7.84
C GLN A 192 9.36 -0.51 -9.23
N LEU A 193 9.70 -1.40 -10.16
CA LEU A 193 9.10 -1.42 -11.49
C LEU A 193 7.61 -1.72 -11.45
N ARG A 194 7.20 -2.67 -10.62
CA ARG A 194 5.80 -3.04 -10.43
C ARG A 194 4.95 -1.89 -9.87
N GLU A 195 5.54 -0.95 -9.15
CA GLU A 195 4.81 0.20 -8.57
C GLU A 195 4.22 1.12 -9.66
N VAL A 196 4.79 1.18 -10.87
CA VAL A 196 4.22 1.96 -11.98
C VAL A 196 2.85 1.38 -12.40
N ALA A 197 2.79 0.06 -12.64
CA ALA A 197 1.53 -0.61 -12.98
C ALA A 197 0.53 -0.57 -11.80
N ALA A 198 1.05 -0.71 -10.57
CA ALA A 198 0.23 -0.64 -9.36
C ALA A 198 -0.36 0.77 -9.14
N ALA A 199 0.33 1.84 -9.56
CA ALA A 199 -0.20 3.20 -9.51
C ALA A 199 -1.38 3.38 -10.49
N VAL A 200 -1.30 2.80 -11.68
CA VAL A 200 -2.41 2.81 -12.65
C VAL A 200 -3.62 2.04 -12.08
N LYS A 201 -3.37 0.84 -11.49
CA LYS A 201 -4.44 0.07 -10.82
C LYS A 201 -5.08 0.88 -9.69
N MET A 202 -4.27 1.52 -8.84
CA MET A 202 -4.76 2.39 -7.77
C MET A 202 -5.69 3.48 -8.30
N ALA A 203 -5.29 4.17 -9.38
CA ALA A 203 -6.13 5.20 -9.99
C ALA A 203 -7.46 4.62 -10.51
N GLY A 204 -7.42 3.45 -11.15
CA GLY A 204 -8.63 2.73 -11.58
C GLY A 204 -9.55 2.37 -10.42
N ASP A 205 -8.99 1.83 -9.32
CA ASP A 205 -9.74 1.47 -8.11
C ASP A 205 -10.40 2.70 -7.46
N LEU A 206 -9.68 3.83 -7.40
CA LEU A 206 -10.19 5.09 -6.83
C LEU A 206 -11.29 5.71 -7.70
N ILE A 207 -11.08 5.82 -9.02
CA ILE A 207 -12.06 6.39 -9.97
C ILE A 207 -13.31 5.51 -10.02
N GLY A 208 -13.12 4.19 -10.09
CA GLY A 208 -14.20 3.21 -10.12
C GLY A 208 -14.90 3.02 -8.78
N ARG A 209 -14.39 3.61 -7.70
CA ARG A 209 -14.89 3.41 -6.33
C ARG A 209 -15.08 1.94 -6.01
N ARG A 210 -14.03 1.14 -6.31
CA ARG A 210 -14.07 -0.31 -6.13
C ARG A 210 -14.55 -0.67 -4.71
N GLN A 211 -15.44 -1.64 -4.62
CA GLN A 211 -15.89 -2.18 -3.34
C GLN A 211 -15.07 -3.46 -3.05
N PRO A 212 -14.15 -3.44 -2.08
CA PRO A 212 -13.47 -4.64 -1.64
C PRO A 212 -14.41 -5.54 -0.83
N LEU A 213 -13.94 -6.74 -0.50
CA LEU A 213 -14.66 -7.61 0.42
C LEU A 213 -14.73 -6.94 1.79
N LEU A 214 -15.91 -6.41 2.12
CA LEU A 214 -16.23 -5.90 3.44
C LEU A 214 -17.02 -6.97 4.19
N GLY A 215 -16.81 -7.08 5.47
CA GLY A 215 -17.59 -7.90 6.41
C GLY A 215 -18.37 -7.02 7.38
N PRO A 216 -18.93 -7.61 8.44
CA PRO A 216 -19.46 -6.83 9.53
C PRO A 216 -18.36 -6.01 10.21
N ARG A 217 -18.78 -4.97 10.96
CA ARG A 217 -17.86 -4.18 11.76
C ARG A 217 -17.15 -5.06 12.80
N GLU A 218 -15.86 -4.86 12.95
CA GLU A 218 -14.99 -5.55 13.91
C GLU A 218 -14.63 -4.59 15.04
N THR A 219 -14.88 -5.01 16.29
CA THR A 219 -14.71 -4.16 17.47
C THR A 219 -13.42 -4.44 18.26
N SER A 220 -12.62 -5.41 17.85
CA SER A 220 -11.36 -5.75 18.51
C SER A 220 -10.38 -4.57 18.55
N LEU A 221 -10.38 -3.74 17.53
CA LEU A 221 -9.56 -2.53 17.51
C LEU A 221 -10.09 -1.46 18.47
N ASP A 222 -11.41 -1.32 18.61
CA ASP A 222 -12.00 -0.40 19.58
C ASP A 222 -11.58 -0.78 20.99
N ALA A 223 -11.64 -2.07 21.34
CA ALA A 223 -11.17 -2.59 22.63
C ALA A 223 -9.66 -2.33 22.84
N ALA A 224 -8.82 -2.55 21.81
CA ALA A 224 -7.40 -2.27 21.87
C ALA A 224 -7.08 -0.78 22.09
N LEU A 225 -7.93 0.11 21.58
CA LEU A 225 -7.81 1.56 21.73
C LEU A 225 -8.50 2.11 22.99
N GLY A 226 -9.24 1.27 23.72
CA GLY A 226 -10.00 1.68 24.92
C GLY A 226 -11.18 2.60 24.58
N ARG A 227 -11.88 2.25 23.51
CA ARG A 227 -13.11 2.94 23.03
C ARG A 227 -14.33 2.07 23.27
#